data_c86e4dee177b5cdbdc22514041920fcf
#
_entry.id   c86e4dee177b5cdbdc22514041920fcf
#
_cell.length_a   1.000
_cell.length_b   1.000
_cell.length_c   1.000
_cell.angle_alpha   90.00
_cell.angle_beta   90.00
_cell.angle_gamma   90.00
#
_symmetry.space_group_name_H-M   'P 1'
#
loop_
_entity.id
_entity.type
_entity.pdbx_description
1 polymer ?
#
loop_
_entity_poly.entity_id
_entity_poly.type
_entity_poly.pdbx_seq_one_letter_code
_entity_poly.pdbx_strand_id
1 'polypeptide(L)'
;IDFLGSNGMHYGGWILPGISLMRDSLLANTARLDIPNDGRAGSGIGLSTPSAIEEGCLLAQTGALIRALEFAKQKNQPISRIWIDGGHADTLIERLHENKINTEKIPGLVLRGLWAWVKTRMS
;
A
#
# COMPACT_ATOMS: atom_id res chain seq x y z
N ILE A 1 -4.92 -2.88 -4.20
CA ILE A 1 -4.89 -4.19 -3.51
C ILE A 1 -5.69 -5.16 -4.34
N ASP A 2 -5.09 -6.26 -4.75
CA ASP A 2 -5.74 -7.29 -5.54
C ASP A 2 -5.68 -8.63 -4.82
N PHE A 3 -6.79 -9.36 -4.84
CA PHE A 3 -6.88 -10.69 -4.25
C PHE A 3 -6.78 -11.76 -5.34
N LEU A 4 -5.77 -12.60 -5.25
CA LEU A 4 -5.52 -13.69 -6.18
C LEU A 4 -5.62 -15.04 -5.48
N GLY A 5 -6.32 -15.98 -6.10
CA GLY A 5 -6.34 -17.37 -5.66
C GLY A 5 -5.08 -18.14 -6.02
N SER A 6 -4.87 -19.28 -5.39
CA SER A 6 -3.74 -20.17 -5.67
C SER A 6 -3.70 -20.68 -7.13
N ASN A 7 -4.84 -20.67 -7.80
CA ASN A 7 -4.98 -21.01 -9.23
C ASN A 7 -4.77 -19.82 -10.18
N GLY A 8 -4.39 -18.64 -9.64
CA GLY A 8 -4.22 -17.40 -10.41
C GLY A 8 -5.52 -16.65 -10.71
N MET A 9 -6.66 -17.10 -10.21
CA MET A 9 -7.93 -16.40 -10.39
C MET A 9 -7.94 -15.10 -9.62
N HIS A 10 -8.34 -14.01 -10.27
CA HIS A 10 -8.54 -12.69 -9.65
C HIS A 10 -9.92 -12.61 -9.02
N TYR A 11 -9.97 -12.42 -7.71
CA TYR A 11 -11.21 -12.31 -6.94
C TYR A 11 -11.71 -10.89 -6.74
N GLY A 12 -11.04 -9.92 -7.33
CA GLY A 12 -11.32 -8.50 -7.15
C GLY A 12 -10.30 -7.82 -6.24
N GLY A 13 -10.59 -6.61 -5.85
CA GLY A 13 -9.64 -5.82 -5.05
C GLY A 13 -10.20 -4.49 -4.63
N TRP A 14 -9.32 -3.64 -4.09
CA TRP A 14 -9.61 -2.28 -3.68
C TRP A 14 -8.65 -1.31 -4.33
N ILE A 15 -9.16 -0.20 -4.80
CA ILE A 15 -8.37 0.91 -5.32
C ILE A 15 -8.40 2.03 -4.28
N LEU A 16 -7.22 2.46 -3.85
CA LEU A 16 -7.04 3.52 -2.87
C LEU A 16 -6.10 4.59 -3.43
N PRO A 17 -6.22 5.83 -2.97
CA PRO A 17 -5.21 6.85 -3.26
C PRO A 17 -3.84 6.42 -2.72
N GLY A 18 -2.78 6.62 -3.48
CA GLY A 18 -1.41 6.39 -3.00
C GLY A 18 -0.98 7.42 -1.95
N ILE A 19 0.10 7.13 -1.23
CA ILE A 19 0.62 8.00 -0.16
C ILE A 19 0.89 9.42 -0.66
N SER A 20 1.58 9.57 -1.80
CA SER A 20 1.86 10.88 -2.39
C SER A 20 0.59 11.64 -2.75
N LEU A 21 -0.39 10.97 -3.37
CA LEU A 21 -1.64 11.61 -3.75
C LEU A 21 -2.43 12.07 -2.52
N MET A 22 -2.50 11.26 -1.47
CA MET A 22 -3.17 11.64 -0.21
C MET A 22 -2.48 12.85 0.42
N ARG A 23 -1.14 12.82 0.52
CA ARG A 23 -0.35 13.93 1.06
C ARG A 23 -0.57 15.21 0.27
N ASP A 24 -0.42 15.16 -1.05
CA ASP A 24 -0.54 16.33 -1.92
C ASP A 24 -1.96 16.91 -1.88
N SER A 25 -2.99 16.07 -1.78
CA SER A 25 -4.37 16.51 -1.59
C SER A 25 -4.58 17.24 -0.26
N LEU A 26 -4.01 16.75 0.83
CA LEU A 26 -4.07 17.41 2.13
C LEU A 26 -3.34 18.75 2.10
N LEU A 27 -2.15 18.82 1.52
CA LEU A 27 -1.36 20.04 1.41
C LEU A 27 -2.05 21.08 0.51
N ALA A 28 -2.64 20.69 -0.60
CA ALA A 28 -3.36 21.59 -1.51
C ALA A 28 -4.61 22.20 -0.86
N ASN A 29 -5.30 21.45 0.00
CA ASN A 29 -6.52 21.89 0.69
C ASN A 29 -6.22 22.63 2.01
N THR A 30 -5.00 22.57 2.51
CA THR A 30 -4.55 23.29 3.71
C THR A 30 -3.74 24.56 3.36
N ALA A 31 -3.98 25.17 2.23
CA ALA A 31 -3.23 26.27 1.58
C ALA A 31 -2.98 27.55 2.42
N ARG A 32 -3.21 27.54 3.72
CA ARG A 32 -2.88 28.60 4.67
C ARG A 32 -1.75 28.27 5.65
N LEU A 33 -1.17 27.08 5.53
CA LEU A 33 -0.06 26.66 6.37
C LEU A 33 1.16 26.48 5.47
N ASP A 34 2.16 27.34 5.61
CA ASP A 34 3.52 27.05 5.18
C ASP A 34 4.00 25.84 5.98
N ILE A 35 3.66 24.64 5.51
CA ILE A 35 4.07 23.39 6.14
C ILE A 35 5.40 23.01 5.54
N PRO A 36 6.51 23.10 6.29
CA PRO A 36 7.79 22.61 5.83
C PRO A 36 7.68 21.14 5.44
N ASN A 37 8.29 20.74 4.34
CA ASN A 37 8.29 19.35 3.87
C ASN A 37 9.31 18.48 4.64
N ASP A 38 9.41 18.68 5.95
CA ASP A 38 10.32 17.99 6.85
C ASP A 38 9.63 16.94 7.74
N GLY A 39 8.34 16.70 7.50
CA GLY A 39 7.58 15.67 8.19
C GLY A 39 8.10 14.28 7.85
N ARG A 40 8.65 13.60 8.85
CA ARG A 40 9.04 12.20 8.72
C ARG A 40 8.06 11.33 9.48
N ALA A 41 7.60 10.27 8.82
CA ALA A 41 6.90 9.20 9.51
C ALA A 41 7.86 8.57 10.54
N GLY A 42 7.43 8.41 11.75
CA GLY A 42 8.28 7.95 12.87
C GLY A 42 7.57 6.91 13.73
N SER A 43 7.17 7.29 14.90
CA SER A 43 6.68 6.39 15.94
C SER A 43 5.18 6.03 15.87
N GLY A 44 4.50 6.35 14.80
CA GLY A 44 3.06 6.04 14.63
C GLY A 44 2.10 7.17 15.01
N ILE A 45 2.56 8.21 15.72
CA ILE A 45 1.77 9.40 16.06
C ILE A 45 2.57 10.64 15.68
N GLY A 46 2.02 11.47 14.77
CA GLY A 46 2.65 12.73 14.40
C GLY A 46 2.51 13.78 15.49
N LEU A 47 3.64 14.37 15.91
CA LEU A 47 3.68 15.44 16.92
C LEU A 47 3.65 16.85 16.31
N SER A 48 3.64 16.95 14.99
CA SER A 48 3.51 18.19 14.22
C SER A 48 2.55 17.95 13.05
N THR A 49 2.02 19.02 12.44
CA THR A 49 1.14 18.88 11.27
C THR A 49 1.81 18.09 10.12
N PRO A 50 3.07 18.38 9.72
CA PRO A 50 3.73 17.58 8.68
C PRO A 50 3.86 16.10 9.06
N SER A 51 4.32 15.79 10.26
CA SER A 51 4.46 14.39 10.69
C SER A 51 3.12 13.68 10.85
N ALA A 52 2.06 14.39 11.26
CA ALA A 52 0.70 13.83 11.34
C ALA A 52 0.13 13.49 9.95
N ILE A 53 0.42 14.30 8.93
CA ILE A 53 0.05 14.01 7.54
C ILE A 53 0.78 12.75 7.05
N GLU A 54 2.09 12.67 7.23
CA GLU A 54 2.88 11.50 6.80
C GLU A 54 2.43 10.22 7.50
N GLU A 55 2.27 10.25 8.83
CA GLU A 55 1.80 9.09 9.59
C GLU A 55 0.38 8.68 9.18
N GLY A 56 -0.53 9.65 9.00
CA GLY A 56 -1.90 9.38 8.59
C GLY A 56 -1.99 8.74 7.21
N CYS A 57 -1.24 9.23 6.22
CA CYS A 57 -1.19 8.66 4.88
C CYS A 57 -0.60 7.22 4.89
N LEU A 58 0.45 7.00 5.67
CA LEU A 58 1.05 5.67 5.80
C LEU A 58 0.10 4.72 6.53
N LEU A 59 -0.56 5.19 7.60
CA LEU A 59 -1.53 4.40 8.35
C LEU A 59 -2.74 4.01 7.50
N ALA A 60 -3.23 4.89 6.63
CA ALA A 60 -4.32 4.59 5.72
C ALA A 60 -3.99 3.41 4.78
N GLN A 61 -2.78 3.35 4.26
CA GLN A 61 -2.32 2.26 3.39
C GLN A 61 -2.07 0.97 4.16
N THR A 62 -1.36 1.03 5.27
CA THR A 62 -1.07 -0.16 6.09
C THR A 62 -2.33 -0.71 6.74
N GLY A 63 -3.23 0.15 7.20
CA GLY A 63 -4.53 -0.24 7.74
C GLY A 63 -5.41 -0.94 6.72
N ALA A 64 -5.42 -0.46 5.46
CA ALA A 64 -6.13 -1.14 4.37
C ALA A 64 -5.56 -2.55 4.09
N LEU A 65 -4.24 -2.72 4.14
CA LEU A 65 -3.60 -4.04 3.98
C LEU A 65 -3.95 -4.97 5.15
N ILE A 66 -3.90 -4.49 6.38
CA ILE A 66 -4.32 -5.26 7.56
C ILE A 66 -5.79 -5.67 7.43
N ARG A 67 -6.67 -4.76 7.02
CA ARG A 67 -8.08 -5.07 6.78
C ARG A 67 -8.27 -6.11 5.68
N ALA A 68 -7.44 -6.08 4.62
CA ALA A 68 -7.48 -7.09 3.56
C ALA A 68 -7.18 -8.49 4.09
N LEU A 69 -6.19 -8.63 4.98
CA LEU A 69 -5.85 -9.90 5.61
C LEU A 69 -7.00 -10.43 6.49
N GLU A 70 -7.60 -9.56 7.29
CA GLU A 70 -8.76 -9.91 8.12
C GLU A 70 -9.96 -10.33 7.27
N PHE A 71 -10.23 -9.59 6.20
CA PHE A 71 -11.32 -9.91 5.27
C PHE A 71 -11.15 -11.30 4.64
N ALA A 72 -9.95 -11.60 4.14
CA ALA A 72 -9.65 -12.91 3.58
C ALA A 72 -9.81 -14.04 4.61
N LYS A 73 -9.35 -13.81 5.85
CA LYS A 73 -9.53 -14.76 6.95
C LYS A 73 -11.00 -15.00 7.28
N GLN A 74 -11.82 -13.94 7.30
CA GLN A 74 -13.28 -14.05 7.51
C GLN A 74 -13.99 -14.85 6.40
N LYS A 75 -13.42 -14.87 5.21
CA LYS A 75 -13.91 -15.68 4.07
C LYS A 75 -13.35 -17.10 4.05
N ASN A 76 -12.65 -17.54 5.09
CA ASN A 76 -11.94 -18.82 5.15
C ASN A 76 -10.91 -19.02 4.03
N GLN A 77 -10.32 -17.92 3.55
CA GLN A 77 -9.31 -17.90 2.50
C GLN A 77 -8.09 -17.09 2.98
N PRO A 78 -7.35 -17.57 3.99
CA PRO A 78 -6.23 -16.82 4.56
C PRO A 78 -5.16 -16.56 3.50
N ILE A 79 -4.60 -15.36 3.53
CA ILE A 79 -3.54 -14.95 2.63
C ILE A 79 -2.23 -15.63 3.04
N SER A 80 -1.60 -16.31 2.09
CA SER A 80 -0.30 -16.98 2.29
C SER A 80 0.90 -16.11 1.91
N ARG A 81 0.73 -15.18 0.97
CA ARG A 81 1.78 -14.28 0.48
C ARG A 81 1.23 -12.90 0.19
N ILE A 82 2.05 -11.90 0.45
CA ILE A 82 1.76 -10.50 0.11
C ILE A 82 2.92 -10.00 -0.74
N TRP A 83 2.61 -9.60 -1.96
CA TRP A 83 3.56 -8.99 -2.87
C TRP A 83 3.30 -7.49 -2.96
N ILE A 84 4.35 -6.71 -2.83
CA ILE A 84 4.28 -5.24 -2.86
C ILE A 84 5.24 -4.73 -3.92
N ASP A 85 4.79 -3.75 -4.70
CA ASP A 85 5.60 -3.00 -5.65
C ASP A 85 5.19 -1.53 -5.65
N GLY A 86 6.03 -0.69 -6.23
CA GLY A 86 5.78 0.74 -6.36
C GLY A 86 6.72 1.62 -5.54
N GLY A 87 6.57 2.92 -5.69
CA GLY A 87 7.50 3.91 -5.14
C GLY A 87 7.59 3.94 -3.61
N HIS A 88 6.53 3.51 -2.91
CA HIS A 88 6.48 3.47 -1.43
C HIS A 88 6.55 2.05 -0.87
N ALA A 89 6.94 1.07 -1.70
CA ALA A 89 6.97 -0.33 -1.29
C ALA A 89 7.83 -0.56 -0.04
N ASP A 90 9.03 0.00 0.00
CA ASP A 90 9.96 -0.20 1.12
C ASP A 90 9.39 0.33 2.43
N THR A 91 8.80 1.52 2.42
CA THR A 91 8.17 2.13 3.61
C THR A 91 6.98 1.32 4.11
N LEU A 92 6.15 0.81 3.20
CA LEU A 92 5.01 -0.04 3.55
C LEU A 92 5.48 -1.39 4.12
N ILE A 93 6.49 -2.00 3.52
CA ILE A 93 7.07 -3.26 3.99
C ILE A 93 7.62 -3.12 5.40
N GLU A 94 8.39 -2.07 5.66
CA GLU A 94 8.94 -1.78 6.99
C GLU A 94 7.83 -1.67 8.04
N ARG A 95 6.79 -0.87 7.75
CA ARG A 95 5.66 -0.69 8.66
C ARG A 95 4.84 -1.98 8.87
N LEU A 96 4.69 -2.80 7.85
CA LEU A 96 4.00 -4.09 7.97
C LEU A 96 4.82 -5.10 8.78
N HIS A 97 6.14 -5.10 8.64
CA HIS A 97 7.04 -5.92 9.44
C HIS A 97 6.98 -5.57 10.94
N GLU A 98 6.86 -4.29 11.29
CA GLU A 98 6.62 -3.87 12.69
C GLU A 98 5.34 -4.50 13.27
N ASN A 99 4.35 -4.74 12.42
CA ASN A 99 3.10 -5.44 12.77
C ASN A 99 3.20 -6.98 12.60
N LYS A 100 4.40 -7.53 12.45
CA LYS A 100 4.65 -8.98 12.25
C LYS A 100 4.00 -9.55 11.00
N ILE A 101 3.78 -8.73 9.98
CA ILE A 101 3.23 -9.13 8.68
C ILE A 101 4.38 -9.25 7.68
N ASN A 102 4.62 -10.48 7.22
CA ASN A 102 5.65 -10.75 6.22
C ASN A 102 5.17 -10.40 4.82
N THR A 103 6.01 -9.67 4.10
CA THR A 103 5.73 -9.22 2.73
C THR A 103 6.96 -9.39 1.86
N GLU A 104 6.74 -9.51 0.56
CA GLU A 104 7.81 -9.62 -0.44
C GLU A 104 7.72 -8.43 -1.41
N LYS A 105 8.84 -7.76 -1.65
CA LYS A 105 8.95 -6.77 -2.72
C LYS A 105 9.20 -7.50 -4.03
N ILE A 106 8.32 -7.27 -5.02
CA ILE A 106 8.44 -7.83 -6.38
C ILE A 106 8.60 -6.68 -7.37
N PRO A 107 9.84 -6.26 -7.68
CA PRO A 107 10.07 -5.14 -8.58
C PRO A 107 9.48 -5.37 -9.98
N GLY A 108 8.78 -4.35 -10.50
CA GLY A 108 8.18 -4.39 -11.82
C GLY A 108 6.97 -5.33 -11.93
N LEU A 109 6.26 -5.58 -10.84
CA LEU A 109 5.14 -6.52 -10.80
C LEU A 109 4.10 -6.27 -11.89
N VAL A 110 3.69 -5.02 -12.09
CA VAL A 110 2.72 -4.62 -13.13
C VAL A 110 3.27 -4.87 -14.54
N LEU A 111 4.52 -4.46 -14.79
CA LEU A 111 5.16 -4.67 -16.10
C LEU A 111 5.35 -6.14 -16.43
N ARG A 112 5.69 -6.95 -15.44
CA ARG A 112 5.81 -8.42 -15.59
C ARG A 112 4.45 -9.04 -15.90
N GLY A 113 3.38 -8.58 -15.25
CA GLY A 113 2.01 -9.01 -15.53
C GLY A 113 1.58 -8.64 -16.94
N LEU A 114 1.83 -7.41 -17.37
CA LEU A 114 1.54 -6.95 -18.73
C LEU A 114 2.29 -7.77 -19.79
N TRP A 115 3.57 -8.03 -19.56
CA TRP A 115 4.37 -8.84 -20.47
C TRP A 115 3.86 -10.29 -20.58
N ALA A 116 3.50 -10.91 -19.47
CA ALA A 116 2.91 -12.24 -19.46
C ALA A 116 1.58 -12.26 -20.24
N TRP A 117 0.74 -11.25 -20.03
CA TRP A 117 -0.53 -11.10 -20.74
C TRP A 117 -0.38 -10.94 -22.25
N VAL A 118 0.60 -10.13 -22.71
CA VAL A 118 0.91 -9.97 -24.13
C VAL A 118 1.35 -11.30 -24.74
N LYS A 119 2.25 -12.03 -24.07
CA LYS A 119 2.71 -13.34 -24.54
C LYS A 119 1.58 -14.33 -24.76
N THR A 120 0.62 -14.41 -23.86
CA THR A 120 -0.52 -15.34 -23.99
C THR A 120 -1.45 -14.99 -25.14
N ARG A 121 -1.42 -13.76 -25.64
CA ARG A 121 -2.23 -13.32 -26.80
C ARG A 121 -1.49 -13.41 -28.14
N MET A 122 -0.19 -13.52 -28.11
CA MET A 122 0.65 -13.67 -29.34
C MET A 122 0.96 -15.15 -29.66
N SER A 123 0.59 -16.06 -28.77
CA SER A 123 0.67 -17.52 -28.97
C SER A 123 -0.66 -18.06 -29.45
#